data_b3dfad702928b317f247c48f0c9f3d3c
#
_entry.id   b3dfad702928b317f247c48f0c9f3d3c
#
_cell.length_a   1.000
_cell.length_b   1.000
_cell.length_c   1.000
_cell.angle_alpha   90.00
_cell.angle_beta   90.00
_cell.angle_gamma   90.00
#
_symmetry.space_group_name_H-M   'P 1'
#
loop_
_entity.id
_entity.type
_entity.pdbx_description
1 polymer ?
#
loop_
_entity_poly.entity_id
_entity_poly.type
_entity_poly.pdbx_seq_one_letter_code
_entity_poly.pdbx_strand_id
1 'polypeptide(L)'
;MDPSHCYVGPRVKVGEGTVLLPGTILRGETIIGRDCEVGPNAMVRDCTVGDGVTINASQLNESTIGDGVKIGPFAYIRPNCHVGPGVKVGDFVELKNSTIGEGTKISHLTYVGDSDVGGHVNFGCGTVTVNYDGTSKFRTVIGDHAFIGCNTNLVAPVRVGEGAYTAAGST
;
A
#
# COMPACT_ATOMS: atom_id res chain seq x y z
N MET A 1 -12.73 11.73 -22.03
CA MET A 1 -11.40 11.17 -21.67
C MET A 1 -10.73 10.71 -22.97
N ASP A 2 -9.43 10.80 -23.05
CA ASP A 2 -8.66 10.42 -24.23
C ASP A 2 -8.11 8.99 -24.07
N PRO A 3 -8.72 7.99 -24.71
CA PRO A 3 -8.29 6.61 -24.57
C PRO A 3 -6.90 6.34 -25.17
N SER A 4 -6.39 7.23 -26.01
CA SER A 4 -5.07 7.07 -26.64
C SER A 4 -3.91 7.20 -25.63
N HIS A 5 -4.17 7.69 -24.42
CA HIS A 5 -3.18 7.87 -23.37
C HIS A 5 -3.27 6.82 -22.24
N CYS A 6 -3.99 5.72 -22.42
CA CYS A 6 -4.04 4.59 -21.51
C CYS A 6 -3.52 3.32 -22.18
N TYR A 7 -2.71 2.55 -21.48
CA TYR A 7 -2.19 1.26 -21.95
C TYR A 7 -2.79 0.13 -21.11
N VAL A 8 -3.64 -0.68 -21.74
CA VAL A 8 -4.31 -1.82 -21.09
C VAL A 8 -3.90 -3.11 -21.78
N GLY A 9 -3.26 -3.98 -21.05
CA GLY A 9 -2.78 -5.28 -21.52
C GLY A 9 -3.93 -6.24 -21.88
N PRO A 10 -3.71 -7.22 -22.77
CA PRO A 10 -4.78 -8.08 -23.29
C PRO A 10 -5.40 -9.04 -22.27
N ARG A 11 -4.75 -9.28 -21.12
CA ARG A 11 -5.28 -10.13 -20.06
C ARG A 11 -5.83 -9.36 -18.86
N VAL A 12 -5.77 -8.02 -18.92
CA VAL A 12 -6.32 -7.15 -17.88
C VAL A 12 -7.84 -7.20 -17.89
N LYS A 13 -8.43 -7.22 -16.71
CA LYS A 13 -9.86 -7.12 -16.50
C LYS A 13 -10.16 -5.85 -15.72
N VAL A 14 -11.18 -5.09 -16.15
CA VAL A 14 -11.61 -3.85 -15.50
C VAL A 14 -13.11 -3.92 -15.24
N GLY A 15 -13.50 -3.69 -14.00
CA GLY A 15 -14.90 -3.71 -13.57
C GLY A 15 -15.69 -2.51 -14.05
N GLU A 16 -17.01 -2.65 -14.02
CA GLU A 16 -17.98 -1.63 -14.41
C GLU A 16 -17.81 -0.36 -13.56
N GLY A 17 -18.07 0.81 -14.13
CA GLY A 17 -17.99 2.10 -13.45
C GLY A 17 -16.55 2.61 -13.21
N THR A 18 -15.54 1.79 -13.45
CA THR A 18 -14.14 2.18 -13.25
C THR A 18 -13.66 3.16 -14.30
N VAL A 19 -12.98 4.20 -13.83
CA VAL A 19 -12.43 5.29 -14.67
C VAL A 19 -10.90 5.16 -14.73
N LEU A 20 -10.36 5.08 -15.94
CA LEU A 20 -8.92 5.14 -16.19
C LEU A 20 -8.54 6.54 -16.67
N LEU A 21 -7.66 7.21 -15.90
CA LEU A 21 -7.19 8.56 -16.21
C LEU A 21 -5.91 8.50 -17.09
N PRO A 22 -5.57 9.58 -17.79
CA PRO A 22 -4.43 9.60 -18.72
C PRO A 22 -3.11 9.17 -18.08
N GLY A 23 -2.29 8.46 -18.84
CA GLY A 23 -1.01 7.91 -18.38
C GLY A 23 -1.12 6.62 -17.58
N THR A 24 -2.32 6.06 -17.42
CA THR A 24 -2.51 4.78 -16.74
C THR A 24 -1.97 3.61 -17.58
N ILE A 25 -1.20 2.73 -16.94
CA ILE A 25 -0.63 1.53 -17.54
C ILE A 25 -1.03 0.30 -16.73
N LEU A 26 -1.87 -0.56 -17.30
CA LEU A 26 -2.30 -1.83 -16.69
C LEU A 26 -1.69 -3.01 -17.45
N ARG A 27 -0.98 -3.89 -16.76
CA ARG A 27 -0.25 -5.02 -17.37
C ARG A 27 -0.46 -6.35 -16.64
N GLY A 28 -0.05 -7.42 -17.31
CA GLY A 28 -0.06 -8.79 -16.78
C GLY A 28 -1.48 -9.31 -16.55
N GLU A 29 -1.67 -10.07 -15.49
CA GLU A 29 -2.96 -10.64 -15.06
C GLU A 29 -3.73 -9.68 -14.13
N THR A 30 -3.59 -8.37 -14.30
CA THR A 30 -4.23 -7.37 -13.45
C THR A 30 -5.75 -7.42 -13.55
N ILE A 31 -6.40 -7.42 -12.39
CA ILE A 31 -7.85 -7.32 -12.23
C ILE A 31 -8.14 -6.06 -11.41
N ILE A 32 -8.91 -5.14 -11.98
CA ILE A 32 -9.42 -3.94 -11.28
C ILE A 32 -10.91 -4.15 -11.04
N GLY A 33 -11.37 -3.92 -9.83
CA GLY A 33 -12.77 -4.00 -9.43
C GLY A 33 -13.66 -2.93 -10.04
N ARG A 34 -14.87 -2.77 -9.51
CA ARG A 34 -15.87 -1.80 -9.96
C ARG A 34 -15.66 -0.44 -9.29
N ASP A 35 -16.18 0.60 -9.95
CA ASP A 35 -16.23 1.97 -9.40
C ASP A 35 -14.88 2.50 -8.88
N CYS A 36 -13.78 2.07 -9.50
CA CYS A 36 -12.43 2.52 -9.17
C CYS A 36 -12.06 3.77 -9.98
N GLU A 37 -11.09 4.53 -9.46
CA GLU A 37 -10.40 5.59 -10.18
C GLU A 37 -8.91 5.29 -10.24
N VAL A 38 -8.38 5.05 -11.45
CA VAL A 38 -6.97 4.67 -11.63
C VAL A 38 -6.26 5.69 -12.52
N GLY A 39 -5.24 6.30 -11.97
CA GLY A 39 -4.48 7.37 -12.61
C GLY A 39 -4.65 8.73 -11.93
N PRO A 40 -4.16 9.83 -12.56
CA PRO A 40 -3.28 9.78 -13.74
C PRO A 40 -1.90 9.14 -13.42
N ASN A 41 -1.21 8.68 -14.48
CA ASN A 41 0.17 8.17 -14.37
C ASN A 41 0.33 7.00 -13.36
N ALA A 42 -0.67 6.16 -13.20
CA ALA A 42 -0.59 4.96 -12.39
C ALA A 42 -0.07 3.77 -13.22
N MET A 43 0.78 2.94 -12.63
CA MET A 43 1.23 1.68 -13.22
C MET A 43 0.84 0.51 -12.32
N VAL A 44 0.06 -0.42 -12.84
CA VAL A 44 -0.40 -1.61 -12.09
C VAL A 44 -0.08 -2.87 -12.90
N ARG A 45 0.64 -3.81 -12.27
CA ARG A 45 1.04 -5.06 -12.90
C ARG A 45 0.78 -6.25 -11.98
N ASP A 46 0.11 -7.27 -12.53
CA ASP A 46 -0.15 -8.55 -11.84
C ASP A 46 -0.79 -8.36 -10.44
N CYS A 47 -1.74 -7.43 -10.33
CA CYS A 47 -2.44 -7.11 -9.09
C CYS A 47 -3.92 -7.49 -9.17
N THR A 48 -4.49 -7.83 -8.02
CA THR A 48 -5.94 -7.91 -7.82
C THR A 48 -6.37 -6.73 -6.96
N VAL A 49 -7.23 -5.88 -7.52
CA VAL A 49 -7.72 -4.64 -6.88
C VAL A 49 -9.22 -4.76 -6.69
N GLY A 50 -9.69 -4.51 -5.48
CA GLY A 50 -11.10 -4.54 -5.10
C GLY A 50 -11.92 -3.39 -5.66
N ASP A 51 -13.14 -3.24 -5.18
CA ASP A 51 -14.10 -2.23 -5.62
C ASP A 51 -13.86 -0.87 -4.95
N GLY A 52 -14.18 0.23 -5.62
CA GLY A 52 -14.11 1.59 -5.06
C GLY A 52 -12.71 2.10 -4.72
N VAL A 53 -11.67 1.52 -5.30
CA VAL A 53 -10.27 1.86 -5.03
C VAL A 53 -9.83 3.08 -5.83
N THR A 54 -9.06 3.98 -5.20
CA THR A 54 -8.40 5.10 -5.88
C THR A 54 -6.90 4.86 -5.94
N ILE A 55 -6.30 4.92 -7.13
CA ILE A 55 -4.84 4.81 -7.33
C ILE A 55 -4.37 6.03 -8.11
N ASN A 56 -3.62 6.92 -7.47
CA ASN A 56 -3.13 8.15 -8.07
C ASN A 56 -1.60 8.11 -8.22
N ALA A 57 -1.09 8.33 -9.43
CA ALA A 57 0.33 8.51 -9.76
C ALA A 57 1.27 7.55 -8.99
N SER A 58 0.91 6.28 -8.91
CA SER A 58 1.58 5.28 -8.06
C SER A 58 1.88 4.01 -8.84
N GLN A 59 2.81 3.20 -8.31
CA GLN A 59 3.18 1.92 -8.90
C GLN A 59 2.82 0.76 -7.99
N LEU A 60 2.14 -0.26 -8.55
CA LEU A 60 1.73 -1.48 -7.84
C LEU A 60 2.19 -2.71 -8.63
N ASN A 61 2.79 -3.66 -7.93
CA ASN A 61 3.24 -4.93 -8.53
C ASN A 61 2.83 -6.12 -7.66
N GLU A 62 2.27 -7.17 -8.30
CA GLU A 62 2.11 -8.52 -7.74
C GLU A 62 1.54 -8.52 -6.32
N SER A 63 0.41 -7.83 -6.13
CA SER A 63 -0.18 -7.57 -4.81
C SER A 63 -1.71 -7.59 -4.85
N THR A 64 -2.32 -7.74 -3.68
CA THR A 64 -3.77 -7.71 -3.51
C THR A 64 -4.17 -6.45 -2.73
N ILE A 65 -5.13 -5.71 -3.26
CA ILE A 65 -5.65 -4.46 -2.69
C ILE A 65 -7.15 -4.65 -2.41
N GLY A 66 -7.56 -4.45 -1.18
CA GLY A 66 -8.95 -4.53 -0.74
C GLY A 66 -9.82 -3.38 -1.20
N ASP A 67 -11.11 -3.47 -0.89
CA ASP A 67 -12.11 -2.48 -1.30
C ASP A 67 -11.87 -1.12 -0.63
N GLY A 68 -12.19 -0.04 -1.34
CA GLY A 68 -12.16 1.32 -0.83
C GLY A 68 -10.78 1.85 -0.42
N VAL A 69 -9.72 1.16 -0.80
CA VAL A 69 -8.32 1.58 -0.52
C VAL A 69 -7.99 2.84 -1.31
N LYS A 70 -7.22 3.73 -0.70
CA LYS A 70 -6.71 4.95 -1.34
C LYS A 70 -5.18 4.91 -1.40
N ILE A 71 -4.63 4.99 -2.62
CA ILE A 71 -3.18 4.87 -2.87
C ILE A 71 -2.68 6.11 -3.60
N GLY A 72 -1.61 6.69 -3.05
CA GLY A 72 -0.88 7.78 -3.68
C GLY A 72 -1.18 9.17 -3.14
N PRO A 73 -0.62 10.17 -3.83
CA PRO A 73 0.28 10.03 -4.99
C PRO A 73 1.68 9.49 -4.62
N PHE A 74 2.41 8.99 -5.62
CA PHE A 74 3.82 8.59 -5.50
C PHE A 74 4.08 7.47 -4.48
N ALA A 75 3.14 6.55 -4.31
CA ALA A 75 3.34 5.35 -3.51
C ALA A 75 3.92 4.21 -4.37
N TYR A 76 4.68 3.33 -3.73
CA TYR A 76 5.17 2.10 -4.35
C TYR A 76 4.77 0.87 -3.57
N ILE A 77 3.86 0.07 -4.12
CA ILE A 77 3.47 -1.24 -3.58
C ILE A 77 4.28 -2.30 -4.32
N ARG A 78 5.25 -2.89 -3.62
CA ARG A 78 6.12 -3.94 -4.14
C ARG A 78 5.44 -5.31 -4.04
N PRO A 79 6.00 -6.36 -4.68
CA PRO A 79 5.42 -7.69 -4.65
C PRO A 79 5.14 -8.24 -3.25
N ASN A 80 4.13 -9.13 -3.19
CA ASN A 80 3.69 -9.85 -2.01
C ASN A 80 3.12 -8.94 -0.91
N CYS A 81 2.40 -7.88 -1.29
CA CYS A 81 1.63 -7.10 -0.34
C CYS A 81 0.14 -7.50 -0.37
N HIS A 82 -0.46 -7.57 0.82
CA HIS A 82 -1.89 -7.75 1.02
C HIS A 82 -2.42 -6.56 1.80
N VAL A 83 -3.12 -5.66 1.10
CA VAL A 83 -3.65 -4.42 1.68
C VAL A 83 -5.13 -4.58 1.93
N GLY A 84 -5.54 -4.55 3.19
CA GLY A 84 -6.92 -4.71 3.64
C GLY A 84 -7.83 -3.56 3.20
N PRO A 85 -9.16 -3.73 3.35
CA PRO A 85 -10.13 -2.73 2.91
C PRO A 85 -9.97 -1.41 3.67
N GLY A 86 -10.31 -0.30 3.02
CA GLY A 86 -10.32 1.05 3.60
C GLY A 86 -8.94 1.59 4.03
N VAL A 87 -7.87 0.90 3.73
CA VAL A 87 -6.50 1.35 4.03
C VAL A 87 -6.16 2.60 3.23
N LYS A 88 -5.39 3.51 3.84
CA LYS A 88 -4.79 4.65 3.17
C LYS A 88 -3.28 4.48 3.07
N VAL A 89 -2.77 4.47 1.84
CA VAL A 89 -1.33 4.51 1.53
C VAL A 89 -1.06 5.83 0.84
N GLY A 90 -0.43 6.77 1.53
CA GLY A 90 -0.26 8.14 1.02
C GLY A 90 1.06 8.37 0.27
N ASP A 91 1.47 9.63 0.25
CA ASP A 91 2.59 10.09 -0.55
C ASP A 91 3.95 9.56 -0.06
N PHE A 92 4.76 9.12 -1.01
CA PHE A 92 6.12 8.60 -0.77
C PHE A 92 6.16 7.44 0.23
N VAL A 93 5.13 6.60 0.22
CA VAL A 93 5.07 5.37 1.01
C VAL A 93 5.51 4.18 0.16
N GLU A 94 6.39 3.35 0.70
CA GLU A 94 6.76 2.08 0.09
C GLU A 94 6.31 0.91 0.97
N LEU A 95 5.57 -0.02 0.40
CA LEU A 95 5.21 -1.30 1.02
C LEU A 95 5.91 -2.45 0.32
N LYS A 96 6.40 -3.43 1.09
CA LYS A 96 7.07 -4.63 0.54
C LYS A 96 6.78 -5.86 1.39
N ASN A 97 6.31 -6.93 0.76
CA ASN A 97 6.13 -8.25 1.41
C ASN A 97 5.43 -8.12 2.78
N SER A 98 4.31 -7.39 2.81
CA SER A 98 3.63 -7.01 4.05
C SER A 98 2.12 -7.21 3.96
N THR A 99 1.51 -7.56 5.10
CA THR A 99 0.07 -7.58 5.28
C THR A 99 -0.34 -6.34 6.07
N ILE A 100 -1.28 -5.57 5.55
CA ILE A 100 -1.80 -4.36 6.19
C ILE A 100 -3.29 -4.55 6.48
N GLY A 101 -3.66 -4.51 7.74
CA GLY A 101 -5.03 -4.69 8.20
C GLY A 101 -5.96 -3.54 7.85
N GLU A 102 -7.26 -3.83 7.91
CA GLU A 102 -8.35 -2.91 7.56
C GLU A 102 -8.20 -1.53 8.19
N GLY A 103 -8.54 -0.48 7.46
CA GLY A 103 -8.62 0.91 7.95
C GLY A 103 -7.30 1.52 8.43
N THR A 104 -6.19 0.82 8.27
CA THR A 104 -4.86 1.32 8.65
C THR A 104 -4.44 2.50 7.77
N LYS A 105 -3.75 3.48 8.38
CA LYS A 105 -3.32 4.71 7.73
C LYS A 105 -1.80 4.80 7.73
N ILE A 106 -1.21 4.82 6.53
CA ILE A 106 0.22 5.02 6.28
C ILE A 106 0.32 6.20 5.32
N SER A 107 0.30 7.43 5.89
CA SER A 107 -0.04 8.60 5.10
C SER A 107 1.15 9.31 4.44
N HIS A 108 2.37 9.19 4.98
CA HIS A 108 3.50 10.02 4.51
C HIS A 108 4.86 9.38 4.74
N LEU A 109 5.74 9.42 3.71
CA LEU A 109 7.19 9.21 3.82
C LEU A 109 7.58 8.00 4.71
N THR A 110 7.00 6.85 4.46
CA THR A 110 7.09 5.67 5.35
C THR A 110 7.53 4.45 4.55
N TYR A 111 8.46 3.66 5.11
CA TYR A 111 8.78 2.33 4.59
C TYR A 111 8.22 1.24 5.50
N VAL A 112 7.39 0.36 4.95
CA VAL A 112 6.86 -0.83 5.64
C VAL A 112 7.26 -2.08 4.85
N GLY A 113 8.28 -2.77 5.31
CA GLY A 113 8.80 -3.98 4.69
C GLY A 113 8.78 -5.17 5.63
N ASP A 114 8.45 -6.35 5.07
CA ASP A 114 8.43 -7.63 5.80
C ASP A 114 7.65 -7.53 7.12
N SER A 115 6.40 -7.03 7.06
CA SER A 115 5.60 -6.69 8.24
C SER A 115 4.20 -7.30 8.21
N ASP A 116 3.69 -7.63 9.41
CA ASP A 116 2.30 -7.98 9.65
C ASP A 116 1.68 -6.87 10.52
N VAL A 117 0.85 -6.05 9.90
CA VAL A 117 0.22 -4.88 10.52
C VAL A 117 -1.27 -5.13 10.71
N GLY A 118 -1.75 -4.95 11.91
CA GLY A 118 -3.15 -5.06 12.26
C GLY A 118 -4.05 -3.99 11.66
N GLY A 119 -5.32 -4.02 12.03
CA GLY A 119 -6.32 -3.05 11.60
C GLY A 119 -6.25 -1.72 12.37
N HIS A 120 -6.69 -0.66 11.72
CA HIS A 120 -6.83 0.68 12.31
C HIS A 120 -5.55 1.25 12.94
N VAL A 121 -4.39 0.78 12.50
CA VAL A 121 -3.08 1.30 12.92
C VAL A 121 -2.83 2.66 12.25
N ASN A 122 -2.21 3.58 12.98
CA ASN A 122 -1.78 4.85 12.40
C ASN A 122 -0.25 4.97 12.41
N PHE A 123 0.34 5.16 11.24
CA PHE A 123 1.77 5.42 11.10
C PHE A 123 2.05 6.91 11.03
N GLY A 124 2.91 7.39 11.90
CA GLY A 124 3.49 8.72 11.82
C GLY A 124 4.48 8.84 10.65
N CYS A 125 4.61 10.06 10.14
CA CYS A 125 5.53 10.39 9.04
C CYS A 125 6.97 9.96 9.35
N GLY A 126 7.67 9.42 8.38
CA GLY A 126 9.08 9.04 8.50
C GLY A 126 9.33 7.72 9.26
N THR A 127 8.30 6.94 9.54
CA THR A 127 8.46 5.62 10.17
C THR A 127 9.16 4.65 9.21
N VAL A 128 10.07 3.85 9.75
CA VAL A 128 10.78 2.80 9.01
C VAL A 128 10.73 1.48 9.78
N THR A 129 10.28 0.42 9.11
CA THR A 129 10.54 -0.94 9.57
C THR A 129 11.95 -1.33 9.16
N VAL A 130 12.87 -1.40 10.12
CA VAL A 130 14.28 -1.74 9.87
C VAL A 130 14.39 -3.26 9.81
N ASN A 131 14.04 -3.82 8.65
CA ASN A 131 13.83 -5.25 8.44
C ASN A 131 15.08 -6.04 8.01
N TYR A 132 16.24 -5.39 7.84
CA TYR A 132 17.46 -6.02 7.35
C TYR A 132 18.67 -5.64 8.21
N ASP A 133 19.41 -6.64 8.68
CA ASP A 133 20.58 -6.48 9.55
C ASP A 133 21.93 -6.50 8.79
N GLY A 134 21.86 -6.52 7.44
CA GLY A 134 23.05 -6.68 6.59
C GLY A 134 23.22 -8.11 6.07
N THR A 135 22.56 -9.10 6.68
CA THR A 135 22.66 -10.52 6.32
C THR A 135 21.29 -11.16 6.11
N SER A 136 20.36 -10.93 7.03
CA SER A 136 19.03 -11.56 7.08
C SER A 136 17.92 -10.52 7.19
N LYS A 137 16.71 -10.92 6.78
CA LYS A 137 15.50 -10.12 6.94
C LYS A 137 14.63 -10.68 8.04
N PHE A 138 14.07 -9.78 8.84
CA PHE A 138 13.19 -10.11 9.95
C PHE A 138 11.86 -9.39 9.82
N ARG A 139 10.82 -9.94 10.44
CA ARG A 139 9.48 -9.37 10.40
C ARG A 139 9.21 -8.46 11.60
N THR A 140 8.46 -7.39 11.31
CA THR A 140 7.82 -6.54 12.31
C THR A 140 6.35 -6.95 12.43
N VAL A 141 5.85 -7.05 13.67
CA VAL A 141 4.44 -7.33 13.93
C VAL A 141 3.85 -6.17 14.73
N ILE A 142 2.75 -5.59 14.21
CA ILE A 142 2.06 -4.47 14.85
C ILE A 142 0.61 -4.87 15.08
N GLY A 143 0.15 -4.81 16.33
CA GLY A 143 -1.22 -5.12 16.72
C GLY A 143 -2.22 -4.05 16.28
N ASP A 144 -3.50 -4.41 16.35
CA ASP A 144 -4.61 -3.51 16.00
C ASP A 144 -4.58 -2.22 16.82
N HIS A 145 -5.07 -1.13 16.23
CA HIS A 145 -5.21 0.17 16.90
C HIS A 145 -3.92 0.78 17.46
N ALA A 146 -2.75 0.25 17.09
CA ALA A 146 -1.48 0.84 17.51
C ALA A 146 -1.26 2.21 16.85
N PHE A 147 -0.58 3.10 17.56
CA PHE A 147 -0.16 4.41 17.06
C PHE A 147 1.36 4.48 17.03
N ILE A 148 1.92 4.54 15.83
CA ILE A 148 3.36 4.64 15.63
C ILE A 148 3.73 6.11 15.45
N GLY A 149 4.52 6.66 16.37
CA GLY A 149 4.94 8.07 16.33
C GLY A 149 5.82 8.38 15.11
N CYS A 150 5.89 9.66 14.75
CA CYS A 150 6.73 10.10 13.62
C CYS A 150 8.21 9.74 13.82
N ASN A 151 8.90 9.41 12.71
CA ASN A 151 10.33 9.07 12.73
C ASN A 151 10.67 7.90 13.69
N THR A 152 9.74 6.97 13.89
CA THR A 152 10.00 5.75 14.64
C THR A 152 10.75 4.74 13.77
N ASN A 153 11.83 4.16 14.29
CA ASN A 153 12.56 3.05 13.68
C ASN A 153 12.18 1.74 14.38
N LEU A 154 11.39 0.91 13.73
CA LEU A 154 11.03 -0.41 14.26
C LEU A 154 12.09 -1.43 13.84
N VAL A 155 13.10 -1.63 14.71
CA VAL A 155 14.21 -2.56 14.43
C VAL A 155 13.73 -3.99 14.60
N ALA A 156 13.57 -4.69 13.48
CA ALA A 156 13.07 -6.06 13.47
C ALA A 156 14.14 -7.09 13.91
N PRO A 157 13.74 -8.20 14.58
CA PRO A 157 12.36 -8.58 14.85
C PRO A 157 11.78 -7.80 16.04
N VAL A 158 10.62 -7.18 15.85
CA VAL A 158 9.95 -6.40 16.90
C VAL A 158 8.44 -6.63 16.86
N ARG A 159 7.82 -6.57 18.04
CA ARG A 159 6.36 -6.64 18.18
C ARG A 159 5.87 -5.41 18.94
N VAL A 160 4.95 -4.69 18.31
CA VAL A 160 4.16 -3.61 18.94
C VAL A 160 2.80 -4.19 19.30
N GLY A 161 2.39 -4.08 20.55
CA GLY A 161 1.12 -4.62 21.04
C GLY A 161 -0.09 -3.87 20.49
N GLU A 162 -1.27 -4.50 20.61
CA GLU A 162 -2.56 -3.87 20.31
C GLU A 162 -2.73 -2.59 21.13
N GLY A 163 -3.23 -1.52 20.50
CA GLY A 163 -3.46 -0.22 21.15
C GLY A 163 -2.21 0.49 21.69
N ALA A 164 -1.02 -0.05 21.44
CA ALA A 164 0.21 0.56 21.94
C ALA A 164 0.57 1.86 21.21
N TYR A 165 1.26 2.74 21.90
CA TYR A 165 1.76 4.02 21.36
C TYR A 165 3.29 4.05 21.43
N THR A 166 3.95 4.39 20.32
CA THR A 166 5.36 4.75 20.34
C THR A 166 5.49 6.28 20.30
N ALA A 167 6.47 6.81 21.04
CA ALA A 167 6.78 8.24 20.94
C ALA A 167 7.44 8.57 19.58
N ALA A 168 7.36 9.83 19.18
CA ALA A 168 8.10 10.29 18.00
C ALA A 168 9.61 10.13 18.21
N GLY A 169 10.32 9.69 17.18
CA GLY A 169 11.78 9.46 17.24
C GLY A 169 12.21 8.23 18.02
N SER A 170 11.30 7.32 18.35
CA SER A 170 11.65 6.05 19.03
C SER A 170 12.47 5.13 18.13
N THR A 171 13.37 4.36 18.77
CA THR A 171 14.12 3.27 18.14
C THR A 171 14.16 2.08 19.10
#